data_2b7c59fe842b908ae6d4016284f8b9f2
#
_entry.id   2b7c59fe842b908ae6d4016284f8b9f2
#
_cell.length_a   1.000
_cell.length_b   1.000
_cell.length_c   1.000
_cell.angle_alpha   90.00
_cell.angle_beta   90.00
_cell.angle_gamma   90.00
#
_symmetry.space_group_name_H-M   'P 1'
#
loop_
_entity.id
_entity.type
_entity.pdbx_description
1 polymer ?
#
loop_
_entity_poly.entity_id
_entity_poly.type
_entity_poly.pdbx_seq_one_letter_code
_entity_poly.pdbx_strand_id
1 'polypeptide(L)'
;MSNMEIPFSSSMIIHTSRYLFDQHGFHNVGVDRISKESNVSKMTFYKHFKSKEKLIELCLEFHQETLMQQVSSILSANLKSQNLDKLKEIYFLHADLKSHYHLIFKAIFEIQKIYPQAHRVVIKYREWLINIILEILLNIKSN
;
A
#
# COMPACT_ATOMS: atom_id res chain seq x y z
N MET A 1 16.77 3.91 5.52
CA MET A 1 16.02 3.64 4.28
C MET A 1 16.79 2.64 3.44
N SER A 2 16.26 1.47 3.30
CA SER A 2 16.82 0.51 2.37
C SER A 2 16.39 0.91 0.97
N ASN A 3 17.31 1.39 0.15
CA ASN A 3 17.13 1.41 -1.29
C ASN A 3 17.06 -0.06 -1.73
N MET A 4 15.86 -0.61 -1.82
CA MET A 4 15.68 -1.91 -2.43
C MET A 4 15.89 -1.74 -3.93
N GLU A 5 17.09 -2.11 -4.41
CA GLU A 5 17.32 -2.27 -5.82
C GLU A 5 16.51 -3.47 -6.31
N ILE A 6 15.42 -3.19 -6.99
CA ILE A 6 14.54 -4.20 -7.54
C ILE A 6 14.94 -4.43 -9.00
N PRO A 7 15.18 -5.70 -9.42
CA PRO A 7 15.41 -6.00 -10.83
C PRO A 7 14.30 -5.44 -11.72
N PHE A 8 14.64 -5.01 -12.91
CA PHE A 8 13.69 -4.39 -13.84
C PHE A 8 12.46 -5.24 -14.10
N SER A 9 12.61 -6.55 -14.28
CA SER A 9 11.49 -7.48 -14.50
C SER A 9 10.57 -7.58 -13.29
N SER A 10 11.11 -7.57 -12.08
CA SER A 10 10.31 -7.54 -10.84
C SER A 10 9.53 -6.25 -10.71
N SER A 11 10.16 -5.12 -11.03
CA SER A 11 9.53 -3.81 -11.01
C SER A 11 8.35 -3.75 -11.99
N MET A 12 8.53 -4.29 -13.21
CA MET A 12 7.47 -4.35 -14.22
C MET A 12 6.28 -5.22 -13.73
N ILE A 13 6.56 -6.35 -13.12
CA ILE A 13 5.52 -7.25 -12.58
C ILE A 13 4.74 -6.53 -11.47
N ILE A 14 5.43 -5.88 -10.54
CA ILE A 14 4.80 -5.15 -9.45
C ILE A 14 3.91 -4.02 -9.97
N HIS A 15 4.44 -3.22 -10.88
CA HIS A 15 3.71 -2.08 -11.46
C HIS A 15 2.44 -2.55 -12.20
N THR A 16 2.58 -3.55 -13.06
CA THR A 16 1.45 -4.13 -13.80
C THR A 16 0.41 -4.74 -12.86
N SER A 17 0.88 -5.48 -11.85
CA SER A 17 0.00 -6.12 -10.86
C SER A 17 -0.80 -5.11 -10.06
N ARG A 18 -0.17 -4.03 -9.62
CA ARG A 18 -0.86 -2.96 -8.88
C ARG A 18 -1.98 -2.36 -9.73
N TYR A 19 -1.72 -2.09 -10.98
CA TYR A 19 -2.73 -1.59 -11.91
C TYR A 19 -3.89 -2.58 -12.06
N LEU A 20 -3.57 -3.85 -12.31
CA LEU A 20 -4.58 -4.89 -12.50
C LEU A 20 -5.42 -5.13 -11.24
N PHE A 21 -4.79 -5.21 -10.09
CA PHE A 21 -5.48 -5.38 -8.81
C PHE A 21 -6.39 -4.19 -8.51
N ASP A 22 -5.94 -2.99 -8.81
CA ASP A 22 -6.76 -1.78 -8.64
C ASP A 22 -8.01 -1.80 -9.53
N GLN A 23 -7.85 -2.20 -10.79
CA GLN A 23 -8.95 -2.22 -11.76
C GLN A 23 -9.91 -3.40 -11.58
N HIS A 24 -9.43 -4.57 -11.19
CA HIS A 24 -10.20 -5.82 -11.23
C HIS A 24 -10.32 -6.53 -9.88
N GLY A 25 -9.65 -6.06 -8.84
CA GLY A 25 -9.56 -6.74 -7.55
C GLY A 25 -8.53 -7.85 -7.54
N PHE A 26 -8.22 -8.34 -6.34
CA PHE A 26 -7.15 -9.35 -6.16
C PHE A 26 -7.55 -10.74 -6.68
N HIS A 27 -8.82 -11.11 -6.57
CA HIS A 27 -9.30 -12.44 -6.95
C HIS A 27 -9.40 -12.65 -8.46
N ASN A 28 -9.73 -11.59 -9.18
CA ASN A 28 -10.03 -11.68 -10.61
C ASN A 28 -8.79 -11.61 -11.50
N VAL A 29 -7.60 -11.46 -10.91
CA VAL A 29 -6.34 -11.33 -11.63
C VAL A 29 -5.45 -12.51 -11.29
N GLY A 30 -5.22 -13.39 -12.27
CA GLY A 30 -4.34 -14.56 -12.11
C GLY A 30 -2.93 -14.30 -12.60
N VAL A 31 -2.03 -15.23 -12.26
CA VAL A 31 -0.62 -15.18 -12.65
C VAL A 31 -0.46 -15.16 -14.18
N ASP A 32 -1.32 -15.86 -14.92
CA ASP A 32 -1.28 -15.88 -16.39
C ASP A 32 -1.45 -14.48 -16.97
N ARG A 33 -2.44 -13.76 -16.48
CA ARG A 33 -2.70 -12.40 -16.93
C ARG A 33 -1.59 -11.44 -16.55
N ILE A 34 -1.11 -11.54 -15.31
CA ILE A 34 -0.01 -10.70 -14.82
C ILE A 34 1.23 -10.91 -15.68
N SER A 35 1.61 -12.16 -15.94
CA SER A 35 2.77 -12.50 -16.75
C SER A 35 2.64 -11.97 -18.18
N LYS A 36 1.48 -12.17 -18.79
CA LYS A 36 1.20 -11.70 -20.14
C LYS A 36 1.28 -10.19 -20.26
N GLU A 37 0.62 -9.46 -19.37
CA GLU A 37 0.57 -8.00 -19.43
C GLU A 37 1.88 -7.34 -18.96
N SER A 38 2.67 -8.04 -18.13
CA SER A 38 4.02 -7.61 -17.75
C SER A 38 5.07 -7.96 -18.80
N ASN A 39 4.69 -8.67 -19.85
CA ASN A 39 5.59 -9.15 -20.89
C ASN A 39 6.73 -10.01 -20.35
N VAL A 40 6.43 -10.89 -19.43
CA VAL A 40 7.36 -11.87 -18.86
C VAL A 40 6.78 -13.27 -18.96
N SER A 41 7.64 -14.29 -18.97
CA SER A 41 7.17 -15.67 -18.88
C SER A 41 6.71 -16.02 -17.48
N LYS A 42 5.87 -17.07 -17.35
CA LYS A 42 5.52 -17.60 -16.02
C LYS A 42 6.75 -18.05 -15.25
N MET A 43 7.75 -18.59 -15.92
CA MET A 43 9.02 -18.98 -15.30
C MET A 43 9.70 -17.76 -14.66
N THR A 44 9.77 -16.65 -15.37
CA THR A 44 10.32 -15.39 -14.85
C THR A 44 9.50 -14.89 -13.68
N PHE A 45 8.17 -14.95 -13.77
CA PHE A 45 7.30 -14.58 -12.66
C PHE A 45 7.64 -15.39 -11.40
N TYR A 46 7.66 -16.72 -11.48
CA TYR A 46 7.94 -17.58 -10.33
C TYR A 46 9.39 -17.52 -9.84
N LYS A 47 10.31 -17.08 -10.69
CA LYS A 47 11.67 -16.79 -10.27
C LYS A 47 11.72 -15.61 -9.28
N HIS A 48 10.89 -14.59 -9.48
CA HIS A 48 10.86 -13.40 -8.63
C HIS A 48 9.87 -13.51 -7.48
N PHE A 49 8.75 -14.17 -7.69
CA PHE A 49 7.66 -14.27 -6.72
C PHE A 49 7.25 -15.73 -6.55
N LYS A 50 7.35 -16.24 -5.35
CA LYS A 50 7.02 -17.66 -5.07
C LYS A 50 5.53 -17.96 -5.25
N SER A 51 4.66 -16.97 -5.08
CA SER A 51 3.21 -17.13 -5.16
C SER A 51 2.56 -15.79 -5.46
N LYS A 52 1.29 -15.84 -5.88
CA LYS A 52 0.45 -14.65 -6.03
C LYS A 52 0.30 -13.92 -4.68
N GLU A 53 0.18 -14.64 -3.56
CA GLU A 53 0.10 -14.04 -2.24
C GLU A 53 1.34 -13.21 -1.92
N LYS A 54 2.53 -13.72 -2.23
CA LYS A 54 3.79 -12.99 -2.02
C LYS A 54 3.85 -11.73 -2.88
N LEU A 55 3.34 -11.78 -4.11
CA LEU A 55 3.23 -10.62 -4.96
C LEU A 55 2.27 -9.58 -4.38
N ILE A 56 1.10 -9.99 -3.91
CA ILE A 56 0.13 -9.09 -3.26
C ILE A 56 0.77 -8.43 -2.04
N GLU A 57 1.43 -9.21 -1.20
CA GLU A 57 2.15 -8.73 -0.02
C GLU A 57 3.14 -7.62 -0.40
N LEU A 58 3.98 -7.85 -1.41
CA LEU A 58 4.95 -6.86 -1.86
C LEU A 58 4.29 -5.62 -2.47
N CYS A 59 3.24 -5.78 -3.25
CA CYS A 59 2.47 -4.65 -3.77
C CYS A 59 1.92 -3.77 -2.65
N LEU A 60 1.41 -4.38 -1.59
CA LEU A 60 0.89 -3.67 -0.44
C LEU A 60 2.00 -3.00 0.38
N GLU A 61 3.15 -3.64 0.52
CA GLU A 61 4.31 -3.05 1.20
C GLU A 61 4.82 -1.79 0.49
N PHE A 62 4.96 -1.83 -0.83
CA PHE A 62 5.33 -0.65 -1.61
C PHE A 62 4.29 0.47 -1.49
N HIS A 63 3.04 0.09 -1.51
CA HIS A 63 1.94 1.04 -1.42
C HIS A 63 1.90 1.73 -0.06
N GLN A 64 2.02 0.95 1.02
CA GLN A 64 2.03 1.50 2.38
C GLN A 64 3.26 2.37 2.62
N GLU A 65 4.43 2.01 2.08
CA GLU A 65 5.63 2.82 2.21
C GLU A 65 5.43 4.21 1.62
N THR A 66 4.81 4.30 0.46
CA THR A 66 4.45 5.58 -0.15
C THR A 66 3.49 6.38 0.74
N LEU A 67 2.46 5.73 1.27
CA LEU A 67 1.52 6.38 2.19
C LEU A 67 2.20 6.86 3.48
N MET A 68 3.06 6.03 4.06
CA MET A 68 3.80 6.38 5.27
C MET A 68 4.70 7.59 5.05
N GLN A 69 5.36 7.68 3.90
CA GLN A 69 6.17 8.84 3.52
C GLN A 69 5.31 10.10 3.40
N GLN A 70 4.14 9.99 2.81
CA GLN A 70 3.22 11.13 2.66
C GLN A 70 2.66 11.58 4.01
N VAL A 71 2.28 10.65 4.88
CA VAL A 71 1.85 10.98 6.25
C VAL A 71 2.99 11.66 7.01
N SER A 72 4.21 11.14 6.91
CA SER A 72 5.38 11.74 7.54
C SER A 72 5.66 13.16 7.04
N SER A 73 5.46 13.40 5.75
CA SER A 73 5.58 14.74 5.17
C SER A 73 4.52 15.70 5.73
N ILE A 74 3.30 15.24 5.92
CA ILE A 74 2.22 16.02 6.55
C ILE A 74 2.62 16.38 7.99
N LEU A 75 3.14 15.42 8.74
CA LEU A 75 3.55 15.62 10.14
C LEU A 75 4.69 16.61 10.29
N SER A 76 5.66 16.59 9.38
CA SER A 76 6.82 17.48 9.40
C SER A 76 6.59 18.78 8.64
N ALA A 77 5.48 18.90 7.91
CA ALA A 77 5.15 20.12 7.21
C ALA A 77 4.88 21.24 8.21
N ASN A 78 5.36 22.37 7.82
CA ASN A 78 5.51 23.66 8.48
C ASN A 78 4.73 23.90 9.77
N LEU A 79 5.43 24.44 10.72
CA LEU A 79 5.07 24.92 12.07
C LEU A 79 3.78 25.77 12.18
N LYS A 80 3.21 26.21 11.05
CA LYS A 80 1.94 26.95 11.03
C LYS A 80 0.72 26.03 10.98
N SER A 81 0.89 24.76 10.66
CA SER A 81 -0.21 23.81 10.65
C SER A 81 -0.57 23.38 12.04
N GLN A 82 -1.79 23.67 12.45
CA GLN A 82 -2.31 23.17 13.72
C GLN A 82 -2.55 21.66 13.60
N ASN A 83 -2.55 20.97 14.73
CA ASN A 83 -2.77 19.52 14.78
C ASN A 83 -4.07 19.10 14.08
N LEU A 84 -5.11 19.92 14.18
CA LEU A 84 -6.38 19.65 13.48
C LEU A 84 -6.21 19.66 11.96
N ASP A 85 -5.39 20.57 11.41
CA ASP A 85 -5.12 20.63 9.97
C ASP A 85 -4.36 19.39 9.51
N LYS A 86 -3.42 18.89 10.32
CA LYS A 86 -2.71 17.63 10.03
C LYS A 86 -3.67 16.45 9.97
N LEU A 87 -4.61 16.36 10.90
CA LEU A 87 -5.65 15.32 10.89
C LEU A 87 -6.51 15.40 9.62
N LYS A 88 -6.90 16.60 9.22
CA LYS A 88 -7.66 16.80 7.98
C LYS A 88 -6.89 16.34 6.75
N GLU A 89 -5.62 16.70 6.65
CA GLU A 89 -4.78 16.27 5.52
C GLU A 89 -4.58 14.77 5.48
N ILE A 90 -4.37 14.13 6.63
CA ILE A 90 -4.28 12.66 6.73
C ILE A 90 -5.59 12.01 6.30
N TYR A 91 -6.72 12.55 6.74
CA TYR A 91 -8.04 12.08 6.34
C TYR A 91 -8.22 12.16 4.81
N PHE A 92 -7.95 13.31 4.21
CA PHE A 92 -8.12 13.49 2.77
C PHE A 92 -7.18 12.62 1.96
N LEU A 93 -5.96 12.39 2.45
CA LEU A 93 -5.02 11.48 1.80
C LEU A 93 -5.61 10.06 1.65
N HIS A 94 -6.30 9.57 2.69
CA HIS A 94 -6.88 8.23 2.71
C HIS A 94 -8.27 8.15 2.07
N ALA A 95 -9.00 9.26 2.06
CA ALA A 95 -10.35 9.33 1.53
C ALA A 95 -10.40 9.58 0.01
N ASP A 96 -9.28 9.88 -0.62
CA ASP A 96 -9.22 10.10 -2.05
C ASP A 96 -9.36 8.79 -2.81
N LEU A 97 -10.59 8.48 -3.15
CA LEU A 97 -10.98 7.26 -3.85
C LEU A 97 -10.51 7.21 -5.31
N LYS A 98 -10.05 8.31 -5.84
CA LYS A 98 -9.53 8.39 -7.21
C LYS A 98 -8.02 8.21 -7.27
N SER A 99 -7.35 8.27 -6.13
CA SER A 99 -5.91 8.09 -6.07
C SER A 99 -5.54 6.61 -6.14
N HIS A 100 -4.29 6.37 -6.49
CA HIS A 100 -3.71 5.03 -6.51
C HIS A 100 -3.68 4.37 -5.11
N TYR A 101 -4.09 5.06 -4.08
CA TYR A 101 -4.06 4.61 -2.68
C TYR A 101 -5.24 3.73 -2.28
N HIS A 102 -6.14 3.47 -3.21
CA HIS A 102 -7.31 2.62 -3.03
C HIS A 102 -6.99 1.16 -2.71
N LEU A 103 -5.82 0.71 -3.11
CA LEU A 103 -5.44 -0.70 -3.04
C LEU A 103 -5.48 -1.24 -1.60
N ILE A 104 -5.03 -0.45 -0.62
CA ILE A 104 -5.03 -0.87 0.78
C ILE A 104 -6.47 -1.07 1.31
N PHE A 105 -7.38 -0.18 0.94
CA PHE A 105 -8.77 -0.31 1.37
C PHE A 105 -9.48 -1.51 0.73
N LYS A 106 -9.23 -1.76 -0.55
CA LYS A 106 -9.71 -2.98 -1.22
C LYS A 106 -9.17 -4.23 -0.54
N ALA A 107 -7.90 -4.21 -0.17
CA ALA A 107 -7.25 -5.35 0.45
C ALA A 107 -7.90 -5.76 1.78
N ILE A 108 -8.36 -4.81 2.57
CA ILE A 108 -9.01 -5.09 3.86
C ILE A 108 -10.20 -6.04 3.69
N PHE A 109 -10.99 -5.84 2.67
CA PHE A 109 -12.20 -6.63 2.46
C PHE A 109 -11.98 -7.90 1.63
N GLU A 110 -11.08 -7.85 0.66
CA GLU A 110 -10.91 -8.94 -0.30
C GLU A 110 -9.97 -10.04 0.18
N ILE A 111 -8.91 -9.71 0.93
CA ILE A 111 -7.82 -10.64 1.18
C ILE A 111 -7.77 -11.24 2.58
N GLN A 112 -8.60 -10.78 3.49
CA GLN A 112 -8.55 -11.18 4.90
C GLN A 112 -8.53 -12.70 5.12
N LYS A 113 -9.37 -13.43 4.41
CA LYS A 113 -9.52 -14.89 4.59
C LYS A 113 -8.62 -15.70 3.66
N ILE A 114 -8.30 -15.18 2.47
CA ILE A 114 -7.66 -15.93 1.40
C ILE A 114 -6.16 -15.72 1.40
N TYR A 115 -5.70 -14.52 1.75
CA TYR A 115 -4.30 -14.17 1.76
C TYR A 115 -3.90 -13.58 3.12
N PRO A 116 -3.81 -14.42 4.17
CA PRO A 116 -3.59 -13.93 5.53
C PRO A 116 -2.25 -13.23 5.73
N GLN A 117 -1.19 -13.63 5.03
CA GLN A 117 0.11 -12.97 5.12
C GLN A 117 0.10 -11.59 4.49
N ALA A 118 -0.53 -11.46 3.33
CA ALA A 118 -0.72 -10.16 2.69
C ALA A 118 -1.61 -9.24 3.54
N HIS A 119 -2.64 -9.80 4.17
CA HIS A 119 -3.52 -9.05 5.07
C HIS A 119 -2.77 -8.49 6.30
N ARG A 120 -1.76 -9.17 6.78
CA ARG A 120 -0.91 -8.67 7.88
C ARG A 120 -0.23 -7.34 7.56
N VAL A 121 0.14 -7.13 6.31
CA VAL A 121 0.72 -5.85 5.86
C VAL A 121 -0.27 -4.72 6.10
N VAL A 122 -1.53 -4.93 5.75
CA VAL A 122 -2.60 -3.94 5.95
C VAL A 122 -2.85 -3.68 7.44
N ILE A 123 -2.84 -4.73 8.26
CA ILE A 123 -3.04 -4.60 9.71
C ILE A 123 -1.91 -3.79 10.34
N LYS A 124 -0.66 -4.03 9.96
CA LYS A 124 0.49 -3.26 10.47
C LYS A 124 0.40 -1.78 10.10
N TYR A 125 0.02 -1.50 8.87
CA TYR A 125 -0.19 -0.12 8.43
C TYR A 125 -1.30 0.57 9.24
N ARG A 126 -2.43 -0.12 9.44
CA ARG A 126 -3.55 0.38 10.24
C ARG A 126 -3.12 0.71 11.67
N GLU A 127 -2.37 -0.19 12.32
CA GLU A 127 -1.88 0.03 13.68
C GLU A 127 -0.95 1.23 13.75
N TRP A 128 -0.03 1.35 12.81
CA TRP A 128 0.87 2.48 12.71
C TRP A 128 0.10 3.80 12.56
N LEU A 129 -0.88 3.83 11.66
CA LEU A 129 -1.69 5.02 11.40
C LEU A 129 -2.54 5.41 12.63
N ILE A 130 -3.15 4.45 13.29
CA ILE A 130 -3.93 4.68 14.52
C ILE A 130 -3.04 5.31 15.59
N ASN A 131 -1.83 4.82 15.79
CA ASN A 131 -0.91 5.38 16.77
C ASN A 131 -0.55 6.83 16.47
N ILE A 132 -0.32 7.17 15.21
CA ILE A 132 -0.06 8.56 14.80
C ILE A 132 -1.26 9.45 15.07
N ILE A 133 -2.46 9.01 14.70
CA ILE A 133 -3.70 9.77 14.94
C ILE A 133 -3.91 9.99 16.43
N LEU A 134 -3.68 8.97 17.25
CA LEU A 134 -3.81 9.09 18.71
C LEU A 134 -2.82 10.09 19.27
N GLU A 135 -1.56 10.12 18.84
CA GLU A 135 -0.58 11.10 19.27
C GLU A 135 -1.03 12.52 18.93
N ILE A 136 -1.54 12.74 17.72
CA ILE A 136 -2.03 14.06 17.32
C ILE A 136 -3.22 14.48 18.19
N LEU A 137 -4.16 13.59 18.45
CA LEU A 137 -5.33 13.85 19.29
C LEU A 137 -4.93 14.18 20.74
N LEU A 138 -3.95 13.46 21.28
CA LEU A 138 -3.44 13.75 22.63
C LEU A 138 -2.80 15.13 22.69
N ASN A 139 -2.06 15.53 21.67
CA ASN A 139 -1.46 16.86 21.59
C ASN A 139 -2.51 17.97 21.47
N ILE A 140 -3.60 17.75 20.77
CA ILE A 140 -4.73 18.69 20.72
C ILE A 140 -5.33 18.89 22.11
N LYS A 141 -5.49 17.78 22.85
CA LYS A 141 -6.10 17.82 24.20
C LYS A 141 -5.21 18.49 25.23
N SER A 142 -3.88 18.42 25.09
CA SER A 142 -2.91 19.02 26.01
C SER A 142 -2.74 20.51 25.81
N ASN A 143 -3.17 21.07 24.71
CA ASN A 143 -3.11 22.48 24.40
C ASN A 143 -4.47 23.10 24.72
#